data_dfb2a942be51a898de75d684efa0b2a2
#
_entry.id   dfb2a942be51a898de75d684efa0b2a2
#
_cell.length_a   1.000
_cell.length_b   1.000
_cell.length_c   1.000
_cell.angle_alpha   90.00
_cell.angle_beta   90.00
_cell.angle_gamma   90.00
#
_symmetry.space_group_name_H-M   'P 1'
#
loop_
_entity.id
_entity.type
_entity.pdbx_description
1 polymer ?
#
loop_
_entity_poly.entity_id
_entity_poly.type
_entity_poly.pdbx_seq_one_letter_code
_entity_poly.pdbx_strand_id
1 'polypeptide(L)'
;MRRRGHSYFEVDKPRIEIIPMIDIMMFLLVFFIVITLRMIQGTGIQLDLPSSKTTQELKPTQITVGVQKDGAMYVDGQPYSADGLKSLLETAKRDNEKLAVILAGDKDLSYQNTLKVMDVARSAGIAQVGLAAKAESN
;
A
#
# COMPACT_ATOMS: atom_id res chain seq x y z
N MET A 1 19.46 59.55 55.53
CA MET A 1 18.62 58.46 55.02
C MET A 1 19.01 58.11 53.59
N ARG A 2 19.75 56.98 53.44
CA ARG A 2 20.12 56.45 52.11
C ARG A 2 18.96 55.65 51.59
N ARG A 3 18.28 56.14 50.55
CA ARG A 3 17.31 55.38 49.77
C ARG A 3 18.07 54.38 48.91
N ARG A 4 18.00 53.08 49.25
CA ARG A 4 18.40 51.99 48.37
C ARG A 4 17.38 51.89 47.24
N GLY A 5 17.76 52.37 46.05
CA GLY A 5 16.99 52.11 44.85
C GLY A 5 17.06 50.62 44.54
N HIS A 6 15.96 49.90 44.72
CA HIS A 6 15.81 48.58 44.20
C HIS A 6 15.59 48.74 42.70
N SER A 7 16.61 48.36 41.96
CA SER A 7 16.48 48.18 40.52
C SER A 7 15.68 46.89 40.29
N TYR A 8 14.39 47.03 40.05
CA TYR A 8 13.46 45.91 39.80
C TYR A 8 13.40 45.48 38.35
N PHE A 9 14.29 45.96 37.50
CA PHE A 9 14.34 45.58 36.10
C PHE A 9 15.65 44.89 35.76
N GLU A 10 15.79 43.65 36.23
CA GLU A 10 16.70 42.73 35.57
C GLU A 10 15.98 42.34 34.26
N VAL A 11 16.42 42.97 33.19
CA VAL A 11 15.95 42.56 31.84
C VAL A 11 16.65 41.22 31.58
N ASP A 12 15.90 40.14 31.76
CA ASP A 12 16.32 38.82 31.33
C ASP A 12 16.60 38.89 29.83
N LYS A 13 17.88 38.73 29.50
CA LYS A 13 18.28 38.65 28.08
C LYS A 13 17.61 37.41 27.47
N PRO A 14 16.85 37.56 26.38
CA PRO A 14 16.22 36.44 25.77
C PRO A 14 17.27 35.42 25.34
N ARG A 15 17.27 34.26 25.98
CA ARG A 15 18.11 33.13 25.62
C ARG A 15 17.38 32.38 24.50
N ILE A 16 18.00 32.34 23.32
CA ILE A 16 17.53 31.50 22.24
C ILE A 16 17.93 30.08 22.61
N GLU A 17 16.95 29.28 22.99
CA GLU A 17 17.15 27.86 23.23
C GLU A 17 17.05 27.12 21.92
N ILE A 18 18.12 26.45 21.49
CA ILE A 18 18.19 25.70 20.23
C ILE A 18 17.60 24.31 20.40
N ILE A 19 17.64 23.75 21.61
CA ILE A 19 17.21 22.37 21.88
C ILE A 19 15.75 22.10 21.50
N PRO A 20 14.74 22.94 21.86
CA PRO A 20 13.37 22.74 21.44
C PRO A 20 13.19 22.85 19.92
N MET A 21 14.00 23.68 19.26
CA MET A 21 13.93 23.83 17.80
C MET A 21 14.44 22.57 17.08
N ILE A 22 15.50 21.96 17.59
CA ILE A 22 16.04 20.70 17.05
C ILE A 22 15.01 19.57 17.21
N ASP A 23 14.33 19.51 18.34
CA ASP A 23 13.31 18.49 18.61
C ASP A 23 12.15 18.58 17.63
N ILE A 24 11.65 19.79 17.38
CA ILE A 24 10.57 20.03 16.41
C ILE A 24 11.03 19.62 14.99
N MET A 25 12.24 19.99 14.59
CA MET A 25 12.76 19.63 13.27
C MET A 25 12.95 18.11 13.13
N MET A 26 13.45 17.45 14.16
CA MET A 26 13.60 16.01 14.19
C MET A 26 12.24 15.30 14.12
N PHE A 27 11.25 15.78 14.86
CA PHE A 27 9.88 15.26 14.81
C PHE A 27 9.28 15.38 13.41
N LEU A 28 9.40 16.56 12.78
CA LEU A 28 8.90 16.77 11.42
C LEU A 28 9.61 15.86 10.41
N LEU A 29 10.93 15.68 10.54
CA LEU A 29 11.70 14.79 9.68
C LEU A 29 11.20 13.35 9.80
N VAL A 30 11.07 12.83 11.01
CA VAL A 30 10.54 11.48 11.25
C VAL A 30 9.10 11.35 10.74
N PHE A 31 8.27 12.35 10.97
CA PHE A 31 6.89 12.38 10.49
C PHE A 31 6.81 12.28 8.96
N PHE A 32 7.62 13.07 8.24
CA PHE A 32 7.65 13.00 6.78
C PHE A 32 8.20 11.67 6.27
N ILE A 33 9.19 11.09 6.92
CA ILE A 33 9.70 9.76 6.57
C ILE A 33 8.58 8.71 6.71
N VAL A 34 7.85 8.71 7.82
CA VAL A 34 6.74 7.75 8.05
C VAL A 34 5.63 7.91 7.02
N ILE A 35 5.24 9.16 6.69
CA ILE A 35 4.24 9.41 5.64
C ILE A 35 4.74 8.92 4.29
N THR A 36 5.98 9.22 3.92
CA THR A 36 6.57 8.79 2.65
C THR A 36 6.57 7.27 2.54
N LEU A 37 6.94 6.56 3.60
CA LEU A 37 6.90 5.10 3.62
C LEU A 37 5.48 4.53 3.46
N ARG A 38 4.47 5.20 4.00
CA ARG A 38 3.06 4.78 3.84
C ARG A 38 2.54 5.00 2.42
N MET A 39 3.01 6.04 1.73
CA MET A 39 2.63 6.28 0.34
C MET A 39 3.20 5.24 -0.63
N ILE A 40 4.33 4.62 -0.29
CA ILE A 40 4.97 3.59 -1.13
C ILE A 40 4.18 2.28 -1.11
N GLN A 41 3.38 2.01 -0.08
CA GLN A 41 2.58 0.78 0.03
C GLN A 41 1.35 0.74 -0.89
N GLY A 42 0.97 1.86 -1.50
CA GLY A 42 -0.22 1.96 -2.37
C GLY A 42 0.04 1.93 -3.88
N THR A 43 1.25 2.17 -4.30
CA THR A 43 1.65 2.12 -5.71
C THR A 43 2.78 1.10 -5.83
N GLY A 44 2.47 -0.06 -6.36
CA GLY A 44 3.51 -1.01 -6.80
C GLY A 44 4.41 -0.29 -7.81
N ILE A 45 5.42 0.39 -7.31
CA ILE A 45 6.51 0.84 -8.16
C ILE A 45 7.22 -0.43 -8.59
N GLN A 46 7.03 -0.82 -9.84
CA GLN A 46 7.97 -1.73 -10.47
C GLN A 46 9.33 -1.03 -10.44
N LEU A 47 10.14 -1.35 -9.44
CA LEU A 47 11.54 -1.04 -9.51
C LEU A 47 12.11 -1.87 -10.67
N ASP A 48 12.35 -1.21 -11.79
CA ASP A 48 13.25 -1.71 -12.80
C ASP A 48 14.65 -1.78 -12.18
N LEU A 49 14.90 -2.87 -11.49
CA LEU A 49 16.24 -3.20 -11.02
C LEU A 49 17.08 -3.55 -12.27
N PRO A 50 18.22 -2.91 -12.49
CA PRO A 50 19.10 -3.28 -13.58
C PRO A 50 19.42 -4.77 -13.45
N SER A 51 19.10 -5.53 -14.48
CA SER A 51 19.27 -6.97 -14.57
C SER A 51 20.72 -7.37 -14.37
N SER A 52 21.12 -7.67 -13.15
CA SER A 52 22.27 -8.52 -12.94
C SER A 52 21.83 -9.97 -13.24
N LYS A 53 22.52 -10.63 -14.15
CA LYS A 53 22.20 -11.95 -14.72
C LYS A 53 22.15 -13.12 -13.71
N THR A 54 21.97 -12.86 -12.43
CA THR A 54 21.95 -13.88 -11.36
C THR A 54 20.76 -13.74 -10.40
N THR A 55 19.81 -12.84 -10.67
CA THR A 55 18.59 -12.74 -9.87
C THR A 55 17.56 -13.66 -10.51
N GLN A 56 17.23 -14.76 -9.83
CA GLN A 56 16.00 -15.48 -10.11
C GLN A 56 14.87 -14.46 -10.05
N GLU A 57 14.15 -14.26 -11.16
CA GLU A 57 12.90 -13.51 -11.16
C GLU A 57 12.04 -14.05 -10.03
N LEU A 58 11.80 -13.24 -9.01
CA LEU A 58 10.83 -13.58 -7.99
C LEU A 58 9.46 -13.59 -8.69
N LYS A 59 9.02 -14.79 -9.04
CA LYS A 59 7.71 -15.00 -9.65
C LYS A 59 6.65 -14.45 -8.69
N PRO A 60 5.64 -13.72 -9.18
CA PRO A 60 4.63 -13.16 -8.32
C PRO A 60 3.94 -14.28 -7.54
N THR A 61 3.97 -14.16 -6.22
CA THR A 61 3.32 -15.13 -5.31
C THR A 61 1.82 -14.84 -5.19
N GLN A 62 1.39 -13.68 -5.66
CA GLN A 62 0.03 -13.18 -5.47
C GLN A 62 -0.41 -12.34 -6.66
N ILE A 63 -1.62 -12.59 -7.16
CA ILE A 63 -2.27 -11.79 -8.18
C ILE A 63 -3.52 -11.15 -7.59
N THR A 64 -3.67 -9.84 -7.77
CA THR A 64 -4.86 -9.10 -7.36
C THR A 64 -5.79 -8.91 -8.55
N VAL A 65 -7.01 -9.39 -8.42
CA VAL A 65 -8.07 -9.23 -9.41
C VAL A 65 -9.07 -8.19 -8.89
N GLY A 66 -9.15 -7.06 -9.57
CA GLY A 66 -10.16 -6.03 -9.31
C GLY A 66 -11.50 -6.41 -9.96
N VAL A 67 -12.58 -6.29 -9.22
CA VAL A 67 -13.93 -6.57 -9.73
C VAL A 67 -14.81 -5.34 -9.53
N GLN A 68 -15.38 -4.84 -10.63
CA GLN A 68 -16.32 -3.72 -10.60
C GLN A 68 -17.75 -4.16 -10.32
N LYS A 69 -18.63 -3.21 -10.02
CA LYS A 69 -20.06 -3.46 -9.76
C LYS A 69 -20.79 -4.21 -10.88
N ASP A 70 -20.41 -3.94 -12.13
CA ASP A 70 -20.96 -4.57 -13.34
C ASP A 70 -20.42 -5.99 -13.58
N GLY A 71 -19.49 -6.45 -12.75
CA GLY A 71 -18.83 -7.75 -12.89
C GLY A 71 -17.59 -7.73 -13.77
N ALA A 72 -17.17 -6.58 -14.28
CA ALA A 72 -15.93 -6.45 -15.04
C ALA A 72 -14.72 -6.76 -14.19
N MET A 73 -13.80 -7.57 -14.70
CA MET A 73 -12.60 -8.03 -14.02
C MET A 73 -11.37 -7.35 -14.59
N TYR A 74 -10.49 -6.91 -13.72
CA TYR A 74 -9.25 -6.22 -14.08
C TYR A 74 -8.06 -6.84 -13.33
N VAL A 75 -6.97 -7.01 -14.04
CA VAL A 75 -5.67 -7.38 -13.47
C VAL A 75 -4.66 -6.34 -13.93
N ASP A 76 -3.95 -5.72 -13.01
CA ASP A 76 -2.98 -4.64 -13.28
C ASP A 76 -3.54 -3.51 -14.18
N GLY A 77 -4.82 -3.17 -13.98
CA GLY A 77 -5.51 -2.13 -14.76
C GLY A 77 -5.97 -2.56 -16.15
N GLN A 78 -5.73 -3.80 -16.56
CA GLN A 78 -6.16 -4.36 -17.85
C GLN A 78 -7.46 -5.15 -17.68
N PRO A 79 -8.48 -4.94 -18.54
CA PRO A 79 -9.71 -5.70 -18.49
C PRO A 79 -9.51 -7.12 -19.03
N TYR A 80 -10.12 -8.09 -18.36
CA TYR A 80 -10.12 -9.48 -18.75
C TYR A 80 -11.53 -10.06 -18.80
N SER A 81 -11.80 -10.91 -19.78
CA SER A 81 -12.96 -11.77 -19.76
C SER A 81 -12.76 -12.95 -18.81
N ALA A 82 -13.84 -13.66 -18.48
CA ALA A 82 -13.75 -14.85 -17.63
C ALA A 82 -12.76 -15.88 -18.17
N ASP A 83 -12.80 -16.15 -19.48
CA ASP A 83 -11.89 -17.09 -20.14
C ASP A 83 -10.45 -16.56 -20.20
N GLY A 84 -10.28 -15.27 -20.46
CA GLY A 84 -8.98 -14.61 -20.46
C GLY A 84 -8.33 -14.62 -19.08
N LEU A 85 -9.09 -14.34 -18.04
CA LEU A 85 -8.62 -14.41 -16.66
C LEU A 85 -8.22 -15.83 -16.26
N LYS A 86 -9.02 -16.82 -16.63
CA LYS A 86 -8.71 -18.24 -16.39
C LYS A 86 -7.39 -18.64 -17.03
N SER A 87 -7.19 -18.28 -18.29
CA SER A 87 -5.92 -18.57 -19.01
C SER A 87 -4.73 -17.88 -18.38
N LEU A 88 -4.87 -16.63 -17.95
CA LEU A 88 -3.84 -15.89 -17.23
C LEU A 88 -3.46 -16.58 -15.91
N LEU A 89 -4.44 -16.99 -15.13
CA LEU A 89 -4.23 -17.64 -13.85
C LEU A 89 -3.63 -19.03 -14.01
N GLU A 90 -4.05 -19.79 -15.01
CA GLU A 90 -3.45 -21.10 -15.32
C GLU A 90 -1.96 -20.98 -15.70
N THR A 91 -1.64 -19.99 -16.54
CA THR A 91 -0.25 -19.74 -16.92
C THR A 91 0.57 -19.30 -15.72
N ALA A 92 0.07 -18.39 -14.90
CA ALA A 92 0.75 -17.93 -13.70
C ALA A 92 0.94 -19.06 -12.66
N LYS A 93 -0.03 -19.97 -12.55
CA LYS A 93 0.07 -21.13 -11.65
C LYS A 93 1.12 -22.14 -12.10
N ARG A 94 1.29 -22.35 -13.40
CA ARG A 94 2.37 -23.18 -13.93
C ARG A 94 3.75 -22.69 -13.51
N ASP A 95 3.88 -21.36 -13.45
CA ASP A 95 5.13 -20.73 -13.03
C ASP A 95 5.33 -20.74 -11.51
N ASN A 96 4.24 -20.75 -10.72
CA ASN A 96 4.28 -20.76 -9.27
C ASN A 96 3.10 -21.57 -8.70
N GLU A 97 3.35 -22.75 -8.19
CA GLU A 97 2.34 -23.63 -7.60
C GLU A 97 1.67 -23.05 -6.33
N LYS A 98 2.36 -22.13 -5.64
CA LYS A 98 1.86 -21.47 -4.42
C LYS A 98 1.17 -20.15 -4.70
N LEU A 99 0.75 -19.89 -5.93
CA LEU A 99 0.08 -18.66 -6.31
C LEU A 99 -1.21 -18.49 -5.52
N ALA A 100 -1.36 -17.31 -4.91
CA ALA A 100 -2.59 -16.85 -4.28
C ALA A 100 -3.26 -15.79 -5.15
N VAL A 101 -4.58 -15.80 -5.18
CA VAL A 101 -5.40 -14.76 -5.83
C VAL A 101 -6.13 -13.97 -4.78
N ILE A 102 -6.03 -12.66 -4.86
CA ILE A 102 -6.80 -11.73 -4.03
C ILE A 102 -7.83 -11.03 -4.88
N LEU A 103 -9.09 -11.15 -4.50
CA LEU A 103 -10.20 -10.42 -5.10
C LEU A 103 -10.35 -9.08 -4.37
N ALA A 104 -10.09 -7.99 -5.08
CA ALA A 104 -10.35 -6.64 -4.62
C ALA A 104 -11.65 -6.15 -5.24
N GLY A 105 -12.71 -6.12 -4.47
CA GLY A 105 -14.03 -5.67 -4.91
C GLY A 105 -14.38 -4.31 -4.35
N ASP A 106 -15.25 -3.58 -5.09
CA ASP A 106 -15.94 -2.41 -4.55
C ASP A 106 -16.91 -2.85 -3.45
N LYS A 107 -17.18 -1.98 -2.46
CA LYS A 107 -18.10 -2.31 -1.36
C LYS A 107 -19.50 -2.68 -1.81
N ASP A 108 -19.92 -2.19 -2.98
CA ASP A 108 -21.22 -2.48 -3.57
C ASP A 108 -21.18 -3.66 -4.56
N LEU A 109 -20.11 -4.44 -4.56
CA LEU A 109 -19.99 -5.63 -5.39
C LEU A 109 -21.02 -6.66 -4.97
N SER A 110 -21.80 -7.16 -5.96
CA SER A 110 -22.79 -8.21 -5.69
C SER A 110 -22.10 -9.52 -5.31
N TYR A 111 -22.72 -10.26 -4.40
CA TYR A 111 -22.25 -11.59 -3.99
C TYR A 111 -22.14 -12.56 -5.18
N GLN A 112 -23.06 -12.47 -6.14
CA GLN A 112 -23.02 -13.28 -7.35
C GLN A 112 -21.79 -13.03 -8.22
N ASN A 113 -21.39 -11.76 -8.38
CA ASN A 113 -20.19 -11.41 -9.14
C ASN A 113 -18.92 -11.89 -8.43
N THR A 114 -18.89 -11.81 -7.11
CA THR A 114 -17.80 -12.36 -6.30
C THR A 114 -17.67 -13.87 -6.51
N LEU A 115 -18.77 -14.60 -6.44
CA LEU A 115 -18.77 -16.05 -6.66
C LEU A 115 -18.29 -16.44 -8.06
N LYS A 116 -18.73 -15.70 -9.09
CA LYS A 116 -18.28 -15.96 -10.48
C LYS A 116 -16.76 -15.87 -10.62
N VAL A 117 -16.16 -14.85 -10.02
CA VAL A 117 -14.70 -14.66 -10.08
C VAL A 117 -13.97 -15.71 -9.24
N MET A 118 -14.51 -16.09 -8.10
CA MET A 118 -13.97 -17.19 -7.30
C MET A 118 -14.03 -18.52 -8.05
N ASP A 119 -15.11 -18.78 -8.78
CA ASP A 119 -15.26 -19.99 -9.59
C ASP A 119 -14.23 -20.03 -10.73
N VAL A 120 -13.99 -18.88 -11.38
CA VAL A 120 -12.94 -18.76 -12.40
C VAL A 120 -11.56 -19.08 -11.81
N ALA A 121 -11.24 -18.53 -10.66
CA ALA A 121 -9.97 -18.79 -9.98
C ALA A 121 -9.82 -20.27 -9.59
N ARG A 122 -10.86 -20.88 -9.05
CA ARG A 122 -10.87 -22.31 -8.70
C ARG A 122 -10.77 -23.21 -9.94
N SER A 123 -11.46 -22.84 -11.04
CA SER A 123 -11.37 -23.56 -12.32
C SER A 123 -9.95 -23.52 -12.89
N ALA A 124 -9.21 -22.46 -12.65
CA ALA A 124 -7.80 -22.36 -12.99
C ALA A 124 -6.88 -23.19 -12.07
N GLY A 125 -7.44 -23.82 -11.04
CA GLY A 125 -6.72 -24.69 -10.09
C GLY A 125 -6.06 -23.93 -8.93
N ILE A 126 -6.46 -22.71 -8.64
CA ILE A 126 -5.90 -21.94 -7.53
C ILE A 126 -6.61 -22.32 -6.24
N ALA A 127 -5.82 -22.79 -5.26
CA ALA A 127 -6.33 -23.23 -3.97
C ALA A 127 -6.52 -22.08 -2.97
N GLN A 128 -5.70 -21.04 -3.07
CA GLN A 128 -5.69 -19.90 -2.16
C GLN A 128 -6.35 -18.69 -2.82
N VAL A 129 -7.59 -18.40 -2.43
CA VAL A 129 -8.34 -17.22 -2.86
C VAL A 129 -8.74 -16.40 -1.64
N GLY A 130 -8.26 -15.17 -1.57
CA GLY A 130 -8.59 -14.22 -0.52
C GLY A 130 -9.50 -13.11 -1.02
N LEU A 131 -10.27 -12.52 -0.12
CA LEU A 131 -11.09 -11.32 -0.38
C LEU A 131 -10.47 -10.14 0.34
N ALA A 132 -10.17 -9.08 -0.42
CA ALA A 132 -9.79 -7.80 0.13
C ALA A 132 -10.94 -6.81 -0.07
N ALA A 133 -11.56 -6.38 1.01
CA ALA A 133 -12.48 -5.26 0.96
C ALA A 133 -11.69 -3.96 1.05
N LYS A 134 -12.00 -2.99 0.19
CA LYS A 134 -11.43 -1.65 0.31
C LYS A 134 -12.00 -1.03 1.60
N ALA A 135 -11.13 -0.85 2.59
CA ALA A 135 -11.49 -0.12 3.79
C ALA A 135 -11.87 1.31 3.40
N GLU A 136 -13.06 1.76 3.82
CA GLU A 136 -13.39 3.18 3.74
C GLU A 136 -12.36 3.94 4.57
N SER A 137 -11.59 4.78 3.91
CA SER A 137 -10.91 5.86 4.61
C SER A 137 -11.95 6.92 4.93
N ASN A 138 -12.37 6.97 6.18
CA ASN A 138 -13.12 8.10 6.71
C ASN A 138 -12.28 9.36 6.63
#